data_10b07abcb789d167dd32d8ad6102fece
#
_entry.id   10b07abcb789d167dd32d8ad6102fece
#
_cell.length_a   1.000
_cell.length_b   1.000
_cell.length_c   1.000
_cell.angle_alpha   90.00
_cell.angle_beta   90.00
_cell.angle_gamma   90.00
#
_symmetry.space_group_name_H-M   'P 1'
#
loop_
_entity.id
_entity.type
_entity.pdbx_description
1 polymer ?
#
loop_
_entity_poly.entity_id
_entity_poly.type
_entity_poly.pdbx_seq_one_letter_code
_entity_poly.pdbx_strand_id
1 'polypeptide(L)'
;MERRKGLSGNAWKLIACLSMFIDHIGAALIECGVMRNAEVYARVCERFPWDWYRIDNVLRILGRAAFPIYCLLLVEGFCHTRNLWKYAGRLAVFGLLSEVPFDLAFMGKPLELGYQNVYWTLLIGLLTIAAVKHLLDQGKQASAIGAAVLGMAMAELISSDYGALGPGFITLVYVIRCVRVARGDDPVFLGWAYNGERGKLRLTWFFYLFYPLHLLALECVRYLWLGFWY
;
A
#
# COMPACT_ATOMS: atom_id res chain seq x y z
N MET A 1 -7.79 1.74 -33.96
CA MET A 1 -7.55 2.18 -32.55
C MET A 1 -6.04 2.20 -32.35
N GLU A 2 -5.46 3.36 -32.25
CA GLU A 2 -4.03 3.50 -31.91
C GLU A 2 -3.78 2.91 -30.52
N ARG A 3 -2.78 2.05 -30.43
CA ARG A 3 -2.39 1.42 -29.15
C ARG A 3 -1.83 2.49 -28.24
N ARG A 4 -2.49 2.77 -27.12
CA ARG A 4 -1.99 3.75 -26.16
C ARG A 4 -0.56 3.38 -25.74
N LYS A 5 0.35 4.34 -25.83
CA LYS A 5 1.71 4.19 -25.30
C LYS A 5 1.65 4.17 -23.77
N GLY A 6 2.41 3.31 -23.12
CA GLY A 6 2.46 3.22 -21.66
C GLY A 6 2.59 1.79 -21.14
N LEU A 7 2.78 1.67 -19.82
CA LEU A 7 2.90 0.40 -19.12
C LEU A 7 1.53 -0.21 -18.84
N SER A 8 1.46 -1.54 -18.77
CA SER A 8 0.24 -2.24 -18.35
C SER A 8 0.01 -2.14 -16.83
N GLY A 9 -1.21 -2.39 -16.38
CA GLY A 9 -1.53 -2.44 -14.95
C GLY A 9 -0.70 -3.45 -14.15
N ASN A 10 -0.32 -4.58 -14.77
CA ASN A 10 0.59 -5.54 -14.13
C ASN A 10 2.01 -4.98 -14.00
N ALA A 11 2.51 -4.24 -14.98
CA ALA A 11 3.82 -3.59 -14.90
C ALA A 11 3.84 -2.55 -13.77
N TRP A 12 2.81 -1.72 -13.65
CA TRP A 12 2.68 -0.77 -12.53
C TRP A 12 2.61 -1.46 -11.17
N LYS A 13 1.91 -2.59 -11.06
CA LYS A 13 1.87 -3.40 -9.83
C LYS A 13 3.24 -3.97 -9.48
N LEU A 14 4.00 -4.44 -10.47
CA LEU A 14 5.38 -4.93 -10.23
C LEU A 14 6.30 -3.80 -9.76
N ILE A 15 6.20 -2.61 -10.35
CA ILE A 15 6.93 -1.42 -9.88
C ILE A 15 6.55 -1.10 -8.44
N ALA A 16 5.26 -1.12 -8.10
CA ALA A 16 4.79 -0.88 -6.74
C ALA A 16 5.29 -1.97 -5.76
N CYS A 17 5.26 -3.25 -6.15
CA CYS A 17 5.83 -4.34 -5.35
C CYS A 17 7.32 -4.16 -5.10
N LEU A 18 8.10 -3.78 -6.13
CA LEU A 18 9.53 -3.55 -6.00
C LEU A 18 9.82 -2.35 -5.09
N SER A 19 9.11 -1.23 -5.30
CA SER A 19 9.21 -0.04 -4.44
C SER A 19 8.88 -0.38 -2.98
N MET A 20 7.78 -1.11 -2.73
CA MET A 20 7.38 -1.57 -1.40
C MET A 20 8.41 -2.51 -0.77
N PHE A 21 9.01 -3.41 -1.55
CA PHE A 21 10.07 -4.29 -1.05
C PHE A 21 11.31 -3.50 -0.62
N ILE A 22 11.71 -2.48 -1.40
CA ILE A 22 12.81 -1.56 -1.05
C ILE A 22 12.50 -0.81 0.24
N ASP A 23 11.26 -0.30 0.40
CA ASP A 23 10.80 0.34 1.65
C ASP A 23 10.96 -0.58 2.85
N HIS A 24 10.49 -1.83 2.72
CA HIS A 24 10.47 -2.77 3.83
C HIS A 24 11.87 -3.34 4.15
N ILE A 25 12.81 -3.34 3.21
CA ILE A 25 14.23 -3.58 3.54
C ILE A 25 14.72 -2.50 4.52
N GLY A 26 14.46 -1.22 4.25
CA GLY A 26 14.78 -0.14 5.19
C GLY A 26 14.07 -0.34 6.53
N ALA A 27 12.75 -0.42 6.53
CA ALA A 27 11.95 -0.50 7.74
C ALA A 27 12.21 -1.75 8.60
N ALA A 28 12.20 -2.95 8.00
CA ALA A 28 12.29 -4.20 8.75
C ALA A 28 13.73 -4.60 9.10
N LEU A 29 14.69 -4.46 8.15
CA LEU A 29 16.06 -4.90 8.39
C LEU A 29 16.92 -3.81 9.04
N ILE A 30 16.80 -2.56 8.56
CA ILE A 30 17.67 -1.49 9.07
C ILE A 30 17.06 -0.82 10.29
N GLU A 31 15.86 -0.26 10.17
CA GLU A 31 15.21 0.48 11.27
C GLU A 31 14.88 -0.46 12.45
N CYS A 32 14.06 -1.49 12.22
CA CYS A 32 13.66 -2.42 13.26
C CYS A 32 14.75 -3.44 13.64
N GLY A 33 15.60 -3.83 12.69
CA GLY A 33 16.64 -4.82 12.91
C GLY A 33 17.92 -4.23 13.52
N VAL A 34 18.54 -3.28 12.83
CA VAL A 34 19.86 -2.74 13.21
C VAL A 34 19.72 -1.57 14.19
N MET A 35 18.87 -0.56 13.86
CA MET A 35 18.89 0.72 14.58
C MET A 35 18.08 0.71 15.88
N ARG A 36 17.12 -0.21 16.03
CA ARG A 36 16.25 -0.30 17.21
C ARG A 36 16.98 -0.75 18.48
N ASN A 37 18.07 -1.52 18.35
CA ASN A 37 18.88 -2.00 19.46
C ASN A 37 20.29 -1.37 19.40
N ALA A 38 20.63 -0.57 20.43
CA ALA A 38 21.90 0.18 20.46
C ALA A 38 23.14 -0.74 20.45
N GLU A 39 23.07 -1.92 21.06
CA GLU A 39 24.18 -2.87 21.09
C GLU A 39 24.38 -3.54 19.73
N VAL A 40 23.29 -3.91 19.05
CA VAL A 40 23.33 -4.45 17.70
C VAL A 40 23.85 -3.39 16.74
N TYR A 41 23.37 -2.15 16.87
CA TYR A 41 23.82 -1.03 16.05
C TYR A 41 25.34 -0.80 16.18
N ALA A 42 25.85 -0.76 17.43
CA ALA A 42 27.29 -0.59 17.67
C ALA A 42 28.13 -1.70 17.01
N ARG A 43 27.75 -2.97 17.23
CA ARG A 43 28.47 -4.13 16.65
C ARG A 43 28.41 -4.14 15.11
N VAL A 44 27.26 -3.80 14.54
CA VAL A 44 27.11 -3.71 13.09
C VAL A 44 27.94 -2.58 12.50
N CYS A 45 28.01 -1.40 13.17
CA CYS A 45 28.83 -0.27 12.77
C CYS A 45 30.34 -0.58 12.85
N GLU A 46 30.79 -1.33 13.86
CA GLU A 46 32.19 -1.79 13.95
C GLU A 46 32.57 -2.68 12.76
N ARG A 47 31.67 -3.56 12.32
CA ARG A 47 31.93 -4.49 11.21
C ARG A 47 31.72 -3.85 9.84
N PHE A 48 30.72 -2.98 9.73
CA PHE A 48 30.29 -2.28 8.50
C PHE A 48 30.11 -0.80 8.82
N PRO A 49 31.16 0.04 8.68
CA PRO A 49 31.14 1.46 9.05
C PRO A 49 30.42 2.31 8.00
N TRP A 50 29.17 1.96 7.72
CA TRP A 50 28.30 2.66 6.77
C TRP A 50 27.38 3.64 7.52
N ASP A 51 26.94 4.66 6.82
CA ASP A 51 25.90 5.56 7.32
C ASP A 51 24.53 4.89 7.16
N TRP A 52 24.15 4.07 8.15
CA TRP A 52 22.91 3.30 8.16
C TRP A 52 21.67 4.18 8.13
N TYR A 53 21.69 5.36 8.77
CA TYR A 53 20.59 6.33 8.72
C TYR A 53 20.38 6.88 7.31
N ARG A 54 21.45 7.17 6.61
CA ARG A 54 21.37 7.65 5.23
C ARG A 54 20.89 6.55 4.27
N ILE A 55 21.36 5.34 4.45
CA ILE A 55 20.92 4.18 3.65
C ILE A 55 19.42 3.94 3.87
N ASP A 56 18.98 3.88 5.13
CA ASP A 56 17.57 3.72 5.48
C ASP A 56 16.72 4.82 4.84
N ASN A 57 17.07 6.08 5.03
CA ASN A 57 16.33 7.22 4.48
C ASN A 57 16.18 7.13 2.95
N VAL A 58 17.24 6.74 2.23
CA VAL A 58 17.18 6.55 0.76
C VAL A 58 16.20 5.44 0.40
N LEU A 59 16.27 4.28 1.08
CA LEU A 59 15.37 3.15 0.82
C LEU A 59 13.91 3.53 1.10
N ARG A 60 13.65 4.23 2.23
CA ARG A 60 12.32 4.71 2.61
C ARG A 60 11.76 5.72 1.62
N ILE A 61 12.57 6.66 1.12
CA ILE A 61 12.13 7.62 0.10
C ILE A 61 11.76 6.92 -1.20
N LEU A 62 12.59 5.99 -1.68
CA LEU A 62 12.31 5.22 -2.90
C LEU A 62 11.07 4.34 -2.73
N GLY A 63 10.90 3.77 -1.54
CA GLY A 63 9.82 2.88 -1.21
C GLY A 63 8.45 3.57 -1.10
N ARG A 64 8.40 4.82 -0.69
CA ARG A 64 7.14 5.59 -0.53
C ARG A 64 6.33 5.76 -1.81
N ALA A 65 6.94 5.56 -2.99
CA ALA A 65 6.22 5.58 -4.26
C ALA A 65 5.21 4.42 -4.40
N ALA A 66 5.36 3.34 -3.65
CA ALA A 66 4.46 2.19 -3.70
C ALA A 66 3.01 2.56 -3.37
N PHE A 67 2.78 3.28 -2.28
CA PHE A 67 1.44 3.59 -1.80
C PHE A 67 0.61 4.41 -2.79
N PRO A 68 1.08 5.55 -3.32
CA PRO A 68 0.37 6.28 -4.37
C PRO A 68 0.03 5.43 -5.59
N ILE A 69 0.95 4.56 -6.02
CA ILE A 69 0.68 3.66 -7.16
C ILE A 69 -0.44 2.67 -6.81
N TYR A 70 -0.44 2.07 -5.61
CA TYR A 70 -1.52 1.19 -5.18
C TYR A 70 -2.86 1.91 -5.07
N CYS A 71 -2.89 3.15 -4.58
CA CYS A 71 -4.11 3.96 -4.53
C CYS A 71 -4.69 4.22 -5.94
N LEU A 72 -3.84 4.58 -6.89
CA LEU A 72 -4.23 4.75 -8.29
C LEU A 72 -4.80 3.46 -8.89
N LEU A 73 -4.12 2.33 -8.68
CA LEU A 73 -4.55 1.02 -9.16
C LEU A 73 -5.83 0.52 -8.44
N LEU A 74 -6.02 0.89 -7.18
CA LEU A 74 -7.24 0.57 -6.43
C LEU A 74 -8.45 1.31 -6.99
N VAL A 75 -8.31 2.62 -7.23
CA VAL A 75 -9.37 3.45 -7.84
C VAL A 75 -9.70 2.94 -9.24
N GLU A 76 -8.69 2.61 -10.05
CA GLU A 76 -8.89 2.05 -11.37
C GLU A 76 -9.58 0.68 -11.28
N GLY A 77 -9.16 -0.17 -10.36
CA GLY A 77 -9.80 -1.45 -10.07
C GLY A 77 -11.25 -1.29 -9.61
N PHE A 78 -11.55 -0.30 -8.78
CA PHE A 78 -12.90 0.05 -8.34
C PHE A 78 -13.81 0.41 -9.52
N CYS A 79 -13.33 1.26 -10.41
CA CYS A 79 -14.11 1.71 -11.58
C CYS A 79 -14.41 0.58 -12.58
N HIS A 80 -13.60 -0.47 -12.62
CA HIS A 80 -13.76 -1.59 -13.54
C HIS A 80 -14.31 -2.86 -12.87
N THR A 81 -14.52 -2.86 -11.55
CA THR A 81 -15.02 -4.06 -10.87
C THR A 81 -16.52 -4.28 -11.10
N ARG A 82 -16.90 -5.53 -11.38
CA ARG A 82 -18.31 -5.93 -11.44
C ARG A 82 -18.88 -6.30 -10.06
N ASN A 83 -18.04 -6.56 -9.08
CA ASN A 83 -18.47 -6.98 -7.76
C ASN A 83 -17.54 -6.40 -6.69
N LEU A 84 -18.01 -5.32 -6.07
CA LEU A 84 -17.32 -4.62 -4.99
C LEU A 84 -17.02 -5.54 -3.80
N TRP A 85 -18.01 -6.34 -3.38
CA TRP A 85 -17.89 -7.19 -2.20
C TRP A 85 -16.82 -8.29 -2.37
N LYS A 86 -16.68 -8.85 -3.59
CA LYS A 86 -15.56 -9.76 -3.89
C LYS A 86 -14.21 -9.06 -3.84
N TYR A 87 -14.16 -7.78 -4.20
CA TYR A 87 -12.92 -7.00 -4.12
C TYR A 87 -12.59 -6.67 -2.66
N ALA A 88 -13.56 -6.13 -1.91
CA ALA A 88 -13.41 -5.86 -0.49
C ALA A 88 -13.06 -7.13 0.31
N GLY A 89 -13.74 -8.24 0.05
CA GLY A 89 -13.46 -9.52 0.71
C GLY A 89 -12.03 -10.02 0.48
N ARG A 90 -11.47 -9.85 -0.72
CA ARG A 90 -10.06 -10.17 -0.95
C ARG A 90 -9.12 -9.28 -0.11
N LEU A 91 -9.36 -7.97 -0.06
CA LEU A 91 -8.55 -7.08 0.77
C LEU A 91 -8.65 -7.44 2.26
N ALA A 92 -9.86 -7.75 2.76
CA ALA A 92 -10.07 -8.17 4.14
C ALA A 92 -9.34 -9.49 4.47
N VAL A 93 -9.47 -10.51 3.62
CA VAL A 93 -8.81 -11.81 3.82
C VAL A 93 -7.29 -11.64 3.84
N PHE A 94 -6.73 -10.91 2.87
CA PHE A 94 -5.29 -10.68 2.83
C PHE A 94 -4.83 -9.69 3.91
N GLY A 95 -5.67 -8.78 4.37
CA GLY A 95 -5.44 -7.98 5.56
C GLY A 95 -5.21 -8.88 6.78
N LEU A 96 -6.14 -9.78 7.07
CA LEU A 96 -6.05 -10.73 8.18
C LEU A 96 -4.82 -11.65 8.05
N LEU A 97 -4.57 -12.21 6.86
CA LEU A 97 -3.41 -13.09 6.63
C LEU A 97 -2.07 -12.37 6.75
N SER A 98 -2.06 -11.05 6.57
CA SER A 98 -0.85 -10.24 6.62
C SER A 98 -0.55 -9.69 8.01
N GLU A 99 -1.49 -9.76 8.99
CA GLU A 99 -1.24 -9.24 10.34
C GLU A 99 -0.04 -9.92 10.99
N VAL A 100 -0.02 -11.24 11.03
CA VAL A 100 1.09 -11.97 11.66
C VAL A 100 2.44 -11.64 11.01
N PRO A 101 2.62 -11.71 9.67
CA PRO A 101 3.85 -11.27 9.01
C PRO A 101 4.23 -9.82 9.30
N PHE A 102 3.25 -8.93 9.34
CA PHE A 102 3.43 -7.51 9.58
C PHE A 102 3.89 -7.24 11.02
N ASP A 103 3.19 -7.82 11.98
CA ASP A 103 3.51 -7.64 13.40
C ASP A 103 4.87 -8.23 13.77
N LEU A 104 5.21 -9.40 13.22
CA LEU A 104 6.54 -9.99 13.40
C LEU A 104 7.63 -9.07 12.84
N ALA A 105 7.44 -8.55 11.61
CA ALA A 105 8.46 -7.74 10.94
C ALA A 105 8.69 -6.38 11.63
N PHE A 106 7.63 -5.73 12.13
CA PHE A 106 7.74 -4.36 12.63
C PHE A 106 7.61 -4.24 14.16
N MET A 107 6.82 -5.09 14.80
CA MET A 107 6.58 -5.05 16.24
C MET A 107 7.37 -6.10 17.02
N GLY A 108 7.91 -7.13 16.32
CA GLY A 108 8.62 -8.24 16.96
C GLY A 108 7.71 -9.15 17.79
N LYS A 109 6.41 -9.12 17.55
CA LYS A 109 5.38 -9.92 18.23
C LYS A 109 4.49 -10.57 17.18
N PRO A 110 3.92 -11.75 17.43
CA PRO A 110 3.09 -12.44 16.43
C PRO A 110 1.71 -11.79 16.22
N LEU A 111 1.24 -10.98 17.17
CA LEU A 111 -0.03 -10.28 17.08
C LEU A 111 0.03 -9.01 17.95
N GLU A 112 -0.19 -7.86 17.29
CA GLU A 112 -0.28 -6.54 17.91
C GLU A 112 -1.48 -5.79 17.34
N LEU A 113 -2.48 -5.48 18.16
CA LEU A 113 -3.71 -4.83 17.71
C LEU A 113 -3.64 -3.30 17.67
N GLY A 114 -2.54 -2.73 18.13
CA GLY A 114 -2.37 -1.27 18.19
C GLY A 114 -2.05 -0.61 16.86
N TYR A 115 -1.60 -1.36 15.86
CA TYR A 115 -1.25 -0.84 14.55
C TYR A 115 -1.54 -1.87 13.46
N GLN A 116 -2.28 -1.49 12.42
CA GLN A 116 -2.81 -2.41 11.43
C GLN A 116 -2.12 -2.22 10.06
N ASN A 117 -1.98 -3.30 9.31
CA ASN A 117 -1.30 -3.29 8.01
C ASN A 117 -2.06 -2.51 6.92
N VAL A 118 -1.37 -2.20 5.83
CA VAL A 118 -1.86 -1.37 4.71
C VAL A 118 -3.12 -1.89 4.01
N TYR A 119 -3.42 -3.20 4.09
CA TYR A 119 -4.64 -3.74 3.47
C TYR A 119 -5.91 -3.17 4.10
N TRP A 120 -5.87 -2.87 5.40
CA TRP A 120 -6.99 -2.21 6.08
C TRP A 120 -7.19 -0.78 5.58
N THR A 121 -6.11 -0.04 5.37
CA THR A 121 -6.17 1.29 4.74
C THR A 121 -6.81 1.22 3.35
N LEU A 122 -6.37 0.27 2.52
CA LEU A 122 -6.91 0.07 1.17
C LEU A 122 -8.37 -0.39 1.19
N LEU A 123 -8.76 -1.26 2.14
CA LEU A 123 -10.14 -1.71 2.32
C LEU A 123 -11.06 -0.56 2.72
N ILE A 124 -10.68 0.20 3.75
CA ILE A 124 -11.45 1.36 4.20
C ILE A 124 -11.56 2.39 3.05
N GLY A 125 -10.45 2.69 2.37
CA GLY A 125 -10.44 3.58 1.22
C GLY A 125 -11.37 3.10 0.09
N LEU A 126 -11.38 1.80 -0.22
CA LEU A 126 -12.28 1.20 -1.21
C LEU A 126 -13.76 1.38 -0.82
N LEU A 127 -14.11 1.10 0.44
CA LEU A 127 -15.47 1.25 0.94
C LEU A 127 -15.88 2.73 0.99
N THR A 128 -14.96 3.61 1.34
CA THR A 128 -15.17 5.05 1.36
C THR A 128 -15.52 5.59 -0.02
N ILE A 129 -14.73 5.27 -1.06
CA ILE A 129 -15.04 5.73 -2.43
C ILE A 129 -16.33 5.09 -2.98
N ALA A 130 -16.69 3.89 -2.55
CA ALA A 130 -17.96 3.27 -2.90
C ALA A 130 -19.15 4.03 -2.28
N ALA A 131 -19.06 4.41 -1.00
CA ALA A 131 -20.06 5.23 -0.32
C ALA A 131 -20.15 6.63 -0.94
N VAL A 132 -19.00 7.29 -1.17
CA VAL A 132 -18.93 8.60 -1.83
C VAL A 132 -19.62 8.55 -3.20
N LYS A 133 -19.28 7.55 -4.04
CA LYS A 133 -19.93 7.37 -5.33
C LYS A 133 -21.44 7.26 -5.21
N HIS A 134 -21.90 6.37 -4.35
CA HIS A 134 -23.34 6.13 -4.16
C HIS A 134 -24.11 7.40 -3.74
N LEU A 135 -23.51 8.20 -2.85
CA LEU A 135 -24.12 9.44 -2.37
C LEU A 135 -24.11 10.54 -3.44
N LEU A 136 -23.03 10.64 -4.21
CA LEU A 136 -22.94 11.56 -5.34
C LEU A 136 -23.94 11.22 -6.45
N ASP A 137 -24.14 9.93 -6.75
CA ASP A 137 -25.13 9.46 -7.72
C ASP A 137 -26.57 9.83 -7.29
N GLN A 138 -26.81 10.04 -5.97
CA GLN A 138 -28.08 10.55 -5.41
C GLN A 138 -28.14 12.08 -5.30
N GLY A 139 -27.13 12.83 -5.73
CA GLY A 139 -27.04 14.27 -5.58
C GLY A 139 -26.73 14.76 -4.15
N LYS A 140 -26.38 13.88 -3.23
CA LYS A 140 -26.15 14.17 -1.80
C LYS A 140 -24.69 14.55 -1.53
N GLN A 141 -24.25 15.70 -2.00
CA GLN A 141 -22.85 16.12 -1.92
C GLN A 141 -22.34 16.27 -0.48
N ALA A 142 -23.11 16.89 0.42
CA ALA A 142 -22.71 17.05 1.83
C ALA A 142 -22.54 15.69 2.53
N SER A 143 -23.43 14.73 2.26
CA SER A 143 -23.31 13.38 2.80
C SER A 143 -22.10 12.63 2.22
N ALA A 144 -21.74 12.87 0.96
CA ALA A 144 -20.55 12.29 0.34
C ALA A 144 -19.27 12.80 1.02
N ILE A 145 -19.21 14.08 1.35
CA ILE A 145 -18.09 14.64 2.15
C ILE A 145 -18.06 13.99 3.54
N GLY A 146 -19.22 13.87 4.20
CA GLY A 146 -19.34 13.20 5.48
C GLY A 146 -18.85 11.74 5.44
N ALA A 147 -19.15 10.99 4.37
CA ALA A 147 -18.68 9.63 4.17
C ALA A 147 -17.14 9.58 4.00
N ALA A 148 -16.55 10.55 3.29
CA ALA A 148 -15.10 10.65 3.15
C ALA A 148 -14.43 10.91 4.50
N VAL A 149 -14.94 11.86 5.28
CA VAL A 149 -14.44 12.19 6.63
C VAL A 149 -14.57 10.98 7.58
N LEU A 150 -15.70 10.28 7.52
CA LEU A 150 -15.92 9.07 8.32
C LEU A 150 -14.91 7.97 7.97
N GLY A 151 -14.64 7.73 6.69
CA GLY A 151 -13.64 6.77 6.26
C GLY A 151 -12.22 7.13 6.75
N MET A 152 -11.85 8.42 6.71
CA MET A 152 -10.60 8.91 7.27
C MET A 152 -10.53 8.68 8.78
N ALA A 153 -11.60 9.02 9.51
CA ALA A 153 -11.69 8.82 10.96
C ALA A 153 -11.61 7.34 11.36
N MET A 154 -12.24 6.45 10.60
CA MET A 154 -12.18 5.01 10.86
C MET A 154 -10.77 4.43 10.65
N ALA A 155 -10.05 4.86 9.61
CA ALA A 155 -8.68 4.43 9.38
C ALA A 155 -7.73 4.89 10.48
N GLU A 156 -7.93 6.10 10.98
CA GLU A 156 -7.18 6.64 12.13
C GLU A 156 -7.51 5.88 13.42
N LEU A 157 -8.79 5.63 13.69
CA LEU A 157 -9.25 4.95 14.90
C LEU A 157 -8.66 3.54 15.06
N ILE A 158 -8.54 2.78 13.95
CA ILE A 158 -7.92 1.46 13.99
C ILE A 158 -6.39 1.51 13.85
N SER A 159 -5.82 2.71 13.78
CA SER A 159 -4.38 2.94 13.58
C SER A 159 -3.84 2.16 12.36
N SER A 160 -4.57 2.21 11.24
CA SER A 160 -4.12 1.55 10.01
C SER A 160 -2.90 2.26 9.43
N ASP A 161 -2.05 1.51 8.75
CA ASP A 161 -0.90 2.08 8.02
C ASP A 161 -1.38 3.20 7.09
N TYR A 162 -0.75 4.36 7.12
CA TYR A 162 -1.19 5.65 6.53
C TYR A 162 -2.40 6.34 7.21
N GLY A 163 -3.05 5.78 8.23
CA GLY A 163 -4.10 6.43 9.02
C GLY A 163 -5.16 7.12 8.16
N ALA A 164 -5.60 8.30 8.59
CA ALA A 164 -6.58 9.13 7.87
C ALA A 164 -6.12 9.55 6.47
N LEU A 165 -4.81 9.73 6.27
CA LEU A 165 -4.27 10.16 4.97
C LEU A 165 -4.53 9.15 3.86
N GLY A 166 -4.57 7.85 4.19
CA GLY A 166 -4.79 6.78 3.23
C GLY A 166 -6.14 6.90 2.51
N PRO A 167 -7.28 6.76 3.19
CA PRO A 167 -8.60 6.93 2.58
C PRO A 167 -8.82 8.31 2.00
N GLY A 168 -8.23 9.37 2.61
CA GLY A 168 -8.26 10.74 2.07
C GLY A 168 -7.62 10.82 0.70
N PHE A 169 -6.41 10.27 0.54
CA PHE A 169 -5.71 10.25 -0.75
C PHE A 169 -6.43 9.40 -1.80
N ILE A 170 -6.95 8.22 -1.42
CA ILE A 170 -7.76 7.37 -2.31
C ILE A 170 -9.00 8.13 -2.79
N THR A 171 -9.69 8.83 -1.89
CA THR A 171 -10.87 9.64 -2.23
C THR A 171 -10.51 10.79 -3.16
N LEU A 172 -9.40 11.49 -2.90
CA LEU A 172 -8.88 12.56 -3.77
C LEU A 172 -8.61 12.05 -5.19
N VAL A 173 -7.91 10.93 -5.31
CA VAL A 173 -7.63 10.30 -6.62
C VAL A 173 -8.93 9.96 -7.34
N TYR A 174 -9.92 9.40 -6.61
CA TYR A 174 -11.23 9.07 -7.18
C TYR A 174 -11.95 10.32 -7.70
N VAL A 175 -12.01 11.40 -6.91
CA VAL A 175 -12.67 12.66 -7.30
C VAL A 175 -11.98 13.28 -8.52
N ILE A 176 -10.65 13.35 -8.53
CA ILE A 176 -9.89 13.86 -9.70
C ILE A 176 -10.24 13.05 -10.94
N ARG A 177 -10.30 11.72 -10.84
CA ARG A 177 -10.71 10.85 -11.95
C ARG A 177 -12.13 11.18 -12.43
N CYS A 178 -13.09 11.35 -11.54
CA CYS A 178 -14.47 11.72 -11.90
C CYS A 178 -14.53 13.08 -12.62
N VAL A 179 -13.80 14.09 -12.13
CA VAL A 179 -13.75 15.42 -12.75
C VAL A 179 -13.15 15.35 -14.16
N ARG A 180 -12.09 14.56 -14.36
CA ARG A 180 -11.49 14.38 -15.70
C ARG A 180 -12.46 13.73 -16.67
N VAL A 181 -13.16 12.67 -16.24
CA VAL A 181 -14.19 12.00 -17.06
C VAL A 181 -15.30 12.97 -17.44
N ALA A 182 -15.77 13.80 -16.49
CA ALA A 182 -16.81 14.79 -16.72
C ALA A 182 -16.39 15.87 -17.73
N ARG A 183 -15.09 16.17 -17.84
CA ARG A 183 -14.52 17.12 -18.83
C ARG A 183 -14.23 16.48 -20.18
N GLY A 184 -14.46 15.18 -20.34
CA GLY A 184 -14.10 14.45 -21.55
C GLY A 184 -12.60 14.13 -21.68
N ASP A 185 -11.82 14.35 -20.61
CA ASP A 185 -10.41 14.00 -20.56
C ASP A 185 -10.22 12.49 -20.41
N ASP A 186 -8.98 12.01 -20.68
CA ASP A 186 -8.62 10.64 -20.40
C ASP A 186 -8.84 10.31 -18.91
N PRO A 187 -9.69 9.34 -18.57
CA PRO A 187 -9.94 8.96 -17.18
C PRO A 187 -8.72 8.36 -16.47
N VAL A 188 -7.74 7.89 -17.23
CA VAL A 188 -6.52 7.30 -16.69
C VAL A 188 -5.63 8.41 -16.15
N PHE A 189 -5.41 8.42 -14.83
CA PHE A 189 -4.63 9.48 -14.14
C PHE A 189 -3.20 9.60 -14.67
N LEU A 190 -2.62 8.48 -15.12
CA LEU A 190 -1.29 8.39 -15.75
C LEU A 190 -1.42 8.25 -17.28
N GLY A 191 -2.26 9.03 -17.93
CA GLY A 191 -2.66 8.87 -19.33
C GLY A 191 -1.53 8.68 -20.35
N TRP A 192 -0.32 9.12 -20.05
CA TRP A 192 0.89 8.88 -20.84
C TRP A 192 1.70 7.67 -20.38
N ALA A 193 1.58 7.26 -19.11
CA ALA A 193 2.37 6.20 -18.50
C ALA A 193 1.60 4.88 -18.32
N TYR A 194 0.26 4.90 -18.34
CA TYR A 194 -0.59 3.71 -18.22
C TYR A 194 -1.45 3.53 -19.48
N ASN A 195 -1.36 2.36 -20.10
CA ASN A 195 -2.07 2.08 -21.36
C ASN A 195 -3.55 1.64 -21.20
N GLY A 196 -4.07 1.59 -19.97
CA GLY A 196 -5.44 1.13 -19.69
C GLY A 196 -5.62 -0.39 -19.73
N GLU A 197 -4.60 -1.15 -20.10
CA GLU A 197 -4.66 -2.60 -20.19
C GLU A 197 -4.15 -3.28 -18.91
N ARG A 198 -4.79 -4.37 -18.49
CA ARG A 198 -4.38 -5.14 -17.32
C ARG A 198 -3.02 -5.81 -17.48
N GLY A 199 -2.63 -6.15 -18.71
CA GLY A 199 -1.48 -6.99 -19.03
C GLY A 199 -1.87 -8.45 -19.27
N LYS A 200 -1.01 -9.18 -20.03
CA LYS A 200 -1.29 -10.53 -20.52
C LYS A 200 -1.34 -11.60 -19.42
N LEU A 201 -0.54 -11.47 -18.37
CA LEU A 201 -0.42 -12.46 -17.29
C LEU A 201 -1.51 -12.28 -16.22
N ARG A 202 -2.05 -13.41 -15.73
CA ARG A 202 -3.04 -13.40 -14.64
C ARG A 202 -2.34 -13.48 -13.28
N LEU A 203 -1.65 -12.41 -12.89
CA LEU A 203 -0.85 -12.32 -11.66
C LEU A 203 -1.66 -11.85 -10.41
N THR A 204 -2.98 -12.03 -10.41
CA THR A 204 -3.83 -11.48 -9.33
C THR A 204 -3.41 -12.00 -7.95
N TRP A 205 -3.26 -13.32 -7.81
CA TRP A 205 -2.88 -13.94 -6.55
C TRP A 205 -1.46 -13.61 -6.14
N PHE A 206 -0.54 -13.50 -7.09
CA PHE A 206 0.83 -13.08 -6.84
C PHE A 206 0.87 -11.71 -6.13
N PHE A 207 0.11 -10.73 -6.60
CA PHE A 207 0.11 -9.40 -6.01
C PHE A 207 -0.49 -9.35 -4.60
N TYR A 208 -1.46 -10.21 -4.29
CA TYR A 208 -1.99 -10.33 -2.93
C TYR A 208 -1.04 -11.09 -2.01
N LEU A 209 -0.44 -12.17 -2.47
CA LEU A 209 0.49 -12.98 -1.67
C LEU A 209 1.85 -12.31 -1.47
N PHE A 210 2.25 -11.45 -2.39
CA PHE A 210 3.56 -10.78 -2.31
C PHE A 210 3.74 -10.05 -0.98
N TYR A 211 2.72 -9.34 -0.49
CA TYR A 211 2.82 -8.56 0.73
C TYR A 211 3.12 -9.42 1.98
N PRO A 212 2.35 -10.43 2.34
CA PRO A 212 2.69 -11.25 3.51
C PRO A 212 3.98 -12.06 3.30
N LEU A 213 4.24 -12.56 2.09
CA LEU A 213 5.39 -13.43 1.85
C LEU A 213 6.72 -12.67 1.91
N HIS A 214 6.82 -11.46 1.36
CA HIS A 214 8.08 -10.74 1.43
C HIS A 214 8.38 -10.23 2.86
N LEU A 215 7.34 -9.91 3.65
CA LEU A 215 7.53 -9.56 5.07
C LEU A 215 8.06 -10.75 5.87
N LEU A 216 7.50 -11.94 5.67
CA LEU A 216 8.04 -13.17 6.27
C LEU A 216 9.48 -13.44 5.82
N ALA A 217 9.77 -13.25 4.53
CA ALA A 217 11.13 -13.44 4.02
C ALA A 217 12.11 -12.46 4.66
N LEU A 218 11.74 -11.18 4.79
CA LEU A 218 12.57 -10.17 5.47
C LEU A 218 12.77 -10.49 6.95
N GLU A 219 11.72 -10.97 7.63
CA GLU A 219 11.82 -11.41 9.03
C GLU A 219 12.76 -12.62 9.17
N CYS A 220 12.65 -13.61 8.28
CA CYS A 220 13.60 -14.74 8.25
C CYS A 220 15.04 -14.26 8.02
N VAL A 221 15.26 -13.33 7.07
CA VAL A 221 16.58 -12.74 6.84
C VAL A 221 17.08 -11.99 8.08
N ARG A 222 16.22 -11.20 8.73
CA ARG A 222 16.54 -10.50 9.97
C ARG A 222 16.97 -11.47 11.07
N TYR A 223 16.18 -12.52 11.29
CA TYR A 223 16.49 -13.55 12.29
C TYR A 223 17.80 -14.26 12.00
N LEU A 224 18.03 -14.69 10.75
CA LEU A 224 19.26 -15.37 10.37
C LEU A 224 20.48 -14.45 10.42
N TRP A 225 20.34 -13.21 9.97
CA TRP A 225 21.45 -12.26 9.91
C TRP A 225 21.79 -11.66 11.28
N LEU A 226 20.80 -11.21 12.03
CA LEU A 226 21.00 -10.59 13.34
C LEU A 226 21.02 -11.60 14.48
N GLY A 227 20.43 -12.79 14.33
CA GLY A 227 20.51 -13.87 15.31
C GLY A 227 21.92 -14.36 15.60
N PHE A 228 22.87 -14.08 14.69
CA PHE A 228 24.31 -14.27 14.96
C PHE A 228 24.94 -13.15 15.82
N TRP A 229 24.21 -12.06 16.05
CA TRP A 229 24.67 -10.88 16.78
C TRP A 229 24.04 -10.73 18.17
N TYR A 230 23.03 -11.58 18.48
CA TYR A 230 22.49 -11.76 19.82
C TYR A 230 23.18 -12.95 20.50
#